data_1c5be80bbee6d0d6c039f9f7ce4d8871
#
_entry.id   1c5be80bbee6d0d6c039f9f7ce4d8871
#
_cell.length_a   1.000
_cell.length_b   1.000
_cell.length_c   1.000
_cell.angle_alpha   90.00
_cell.angle_beta   90.00
_cell.angle_gamma   90.00
#
_symmetry.space_group_name_H-M   'P 1'
#
loop_
_entity.id
_entity.type
_entity.pdbx_description
1 polymer ?
#
loop_
_entity_poly.entity_id
_entity_poly.type
_entity_poly.pdbx_seq_one_letter_code
_entity_poly.pdbx_strand_id
1 'polypeptide(L)'
;MPIPWCLDPPPFGDSARVSSWLEKQLSLCDDEAFARGFAASCPVSGLSPEAYSHQVLDVDGEKLLVGIRFKGGDVARPFVDLIAWTGEPRPRWVIAIQEAFTQFAPEAVRFRWSKESAPPWKGEVDQYLFAGLAAGTLHASVSPARDLSWFDEFSQAFEKWRTTSPLGPEVWPSNLDDLKKCLKHGHIVVATEGDKFLGLAACLWQTERGFEGWMIMEEFVVPEAQGRGLGTALQQGLMQRLPQGDLVWGTIQGDNVASQKTAARCGRRPVETWWFIPLGAS
;
A
#
# COMPACT_ATOMS: atom_id res chain seq x y z
N MET A 1 29.34 10.87 10.78
CA MET A 1 28.16 11.74 10.79
C MET A 1 26.98 10.92 10.27
N PRO A 2 25.79 11.00 10.87
CA PRO A 2 24.63 10.32 10.31
C PRO A 2 24.34 10.86 8.91
N ILE A 3 23.96 9.98 7.99
CA ILE A 3 23.63 10.34 6.60
C ILE A 3 22.31 11.13 6.65
N PRO A 4 22.24 12.37 6.10
CA PRO A 4 21.03 13.16 6.09
C PRO A 4 20.06 12.64 5.02
N TRP A 5 19.29 11.60 5.34
CA TRP A 5 18.28 11.04 4.45
C TRP A 5 17.13 12.04 4.23
N CYS A 6 16.76 12.24 2.98
CA CYS A 6 15.59 13.04 2.60
C CYS A 6 14.31 12.21 2.82
N LEU A 7 13.74 12.35 3.98
CA LEU A 7 12.43 11.79 4.34
C LEU A 7 11.67 12.91 5.02
N ASP A 8 10.88 13.64 4.23
CA ASP A 8 9.88 14.51 4.82
C ASP A 8 8.88 13.64 5.59
N PRO A 9 8.62 13.91 6.89
CA PRO A 9 7.54 13.25 7.57
C PRO A 9 6.26 13.53 6.79
N PRO A 10 5.48 12.49 6.46
CA PRO A 10 4.22 12.73 5.79
C PRO A 10 3.31 13.59 6.70
N PRO A 11 2.37 14.35 6.13
CA PRO A 11 1.35 15.04 6.93
C PRO A 11 0.71 14.02 7.89
N PHE A 12 0.70 14.26 9.17
CA PHE A 12 0.36 13.33 10.26
C PHE A 12 1.49 12.38 10.71
N GLY A 13 2.68 12.43 10.12
CA GLY A 13 3.83 11.64 10.54
C GLY A 13 4.64 12.32 11.65
N ASP A 14 5.39 11.48 12.38
CA ASP A 14 6.30 11.89 13.44
C ASP A 14 7.74 11.65 12.99
N SER A 15 8.61 12.66 13.07
CA SER A 15 10.01 12.56 12.63
C SER A 15 10.80 11.48 13.36
N ALA A 16 10.52 11.24 14.65
CA ALA A 16 11.20 10.18 15.40
C ALA A 16 10.78 8.79 14.90
N ARG A 17 9.51 8.62 14.55
CA ARG A 17 8.99 7.38 13.96
C ARG A 17 9.51 7.14 12.55
N VAL A 18 9.63 8.21 11.74
CA VAL A 18 10.28 8.13 10.42
C VAL A 18 11.72 7.67 10.55
N SER A 19 12.47 8.20 11.51
CA SER A 19 13.85 7.79 11.78
C SER A 19 13.94 6.32 12.20
N SER A 20 13.09 5.89 13.14
CA SER A 20 13.04 4.49 13.59
C SER A 20 12.64 3.52 12.46
N TRP A 21 11.67 3.93 11.63
CA TRP A 21 11.31 3.14 10.43
C TRP A 21 12.49 3.03 9.46
N LEU A 22 13.21 4.12 9.21
CA LEU A 22 14.36 4.13 8.31
C LEU A 22 15.51 3.24 8.85
N GLU A 23 15.81 3.30 10.14
CA GLU A 23 16.80 2.42 10.77
C GLU A 23 16.43 0.95 10.55
N LYS A 24 15.15 0.59 10.69
CA LYS A 24 14.67 -0.74 10.36
C LYS A 24 14.85 -1.08 8.89
N GLN A 25 14.58 -0.16 7.94
CA GLN A 25 14.80 -0.43 6.53
C GLN A 25 16.28 -0.61 6.19
N LEU A 26 17.16 0.17 6.83
CA LEU A 26 18.62 0.04 6.68
C LEU A 26 19.13 -1.31 7.22
N SER A 27 18.59 -1.79 8.34
CA SER A 27 18.98 -3.10 8.88
C SER A 27 18.65 -4.27 7.95
N LEU A 28 17.71 -4.10 7.03
CA LEU A 28 17.36 -5.14 6.03
C LEU A 28 18.42 -5.28 4.91
N CYS A 29 19.43 -4.41 4.86
CA CYS A 29 20.55 -4.57 3.94
C CYS A 29 21.42 -5.80 4.29
N ASP A 30 21.56 -6.11 5.59
CA ASP A 30 22.40 -7.17 6.12
C ASP A 30 21.59 -8.29 6.79
N ASP A 31 20.26 -8.28 6.67
CA ASP A 31 19.37 -9.26 7.29
C ASP A 31 19.16 -10.48 6.37
N GLU A 32 19.95 -11.52 6.60
CA GLU A 32 19.83 -12.79 5.87
C GLU A 32 18.46 -13.48 6.06
N ALA A 33 17.83 -13.32 7.23
CA ALA A 33 16.52 -13.95 7.48
C ALA A 33 15.45 -13.28 6.63
N PHE A 34 15.48 -11.94 6.52
CA PHE A 34 14.65 -11.18 5.60
C PHE A 34 14.87 -11.62 4.15
N ALA A 35 16.13 -11.67 3.69
CA ALA A 35 16.49 -12.03 2.32
C ALA A 35 15.99 -13.45 1.96
N ARG A 36 16.24 -14.44 2.83
CA ARG A 36 15.74 -15.83 2.66
C ARG A 36 14.23 -15.91 2.65
N GLY A 37 13.56 -15.23 3.58
CA GLY A 37 12.09 -15.20 3.66
C GLY A 37 11.46 -14.59 2.42
N PHE A 38 12.05 -13.49 1.92
CA PHE A 38 11.56 -12.84 0.71
C PHE A 38 11.80 -13.70 -0.54
N ALA A 39 13.01 -14.27 -0.71
CA ALA A 39 13.32 -15.20 -1.80
C ALA A 39 12.40 -16.43 -1.81
N ALA A 40 12.04 -16.97 -0.63
CA ALA A 40 11.10 -18.07 -0.51
C ALA A 40 9.66 -17.70 -0.92
N SER A 41 9.25 -16.47 -0.63
CA SER A 41 7.91 -15.97 -0.98
C SER A 41 7.76 -15.60 -2.46
N CYS A 42 8.86 -15.12 -3.08
CA CYS A 42 8.89 -14.66 -4.47
C CYS A 42 10.12 -15.24 -5.20
N PRO A 43 10.16 -16.56 -5.45
CA PRO A 43 11.36 -17.21 -5.97
C PRO A 43 11.60 -16.85 -7.45
N VAL A 44 12.77 -16.25 -7.73
CA VAL A 44 13.27 -16.03 -9.09
C VAL A 44 14.37 -17.06 -9.36
N SER A 45 14.23 -17.83 -10.44
CA SER A 45 15.15 -18.92 -10.77
C SER A 45 16.59 -18.41 -10.96
N GLY A 46 17.53 -19.09 -10.33
CA GLY A 46 18.98 -18.79 -10.46
C GLY A 46 19.49 -17.65 -9.59
N LEU A 47 18.65 -17.01 -8.77
CA LEU A 47 19.08 -15.98 -7.83
C LEU A 47 19.27 -16.54 -6.42
N SER A 48 20.34 -16.08 -5.76
CA SER A 48 20.57 -16.37 -4.36
C SER A 48 19.73 -15.46 -3.44
N PRO A 49 19.46 -15.88 -2.20
CA PRO A 49 18.69 -15.06 -1.26
C PRO A 49 19.26 -13.65 -1.03
N GLU A 50 20.58 -13.50 -1.04
CA GLU A 50 21.27 -12.22 -0.80
C GLU A 50 20.87 -11.16 -1.83
N ALA A 51 20.49 -11.55 -3.05
CA ALA A 51 20.01 -10.64 -4.08
C ALA A 51 18.75 -9.88 -3.67
N TYR A 52 17.96 -10.40 -2.72
CA TYR A 52 16.71 -9.82 -2.24
C TYR A 52 16.86 -8.83 -1.09
N SER A 53 18.07 -8.70 -0.53
CA SER A 53 18.37 -7.70 0.51
C SER A 53 18.14 -6.29 -0.02
N HIS A 54 17.83 -5.36 0.90
CA HIS A 54 17.91 -3.95 0.57
C HIS A 54 19.36 -3.58 0.27
N GLN A 55 19.56 -2.53 -0.50
CA GLN A 55 20.90 -2.04 -0.88
C GLN A 55 20.99 -0.53 -0.66
N VAL A 56 22.16 -0.07 -0.25
CA VAL A 56 22.52 1.35 -0.25
C VAL A 56 23.46 1.58 -1.43
N LEU A 57 22.97 2.26 -2.44
CA LEU A 57 23.79 2.66 -3.61
C LEU A 57 24.41 4.02 -3.34
N ASP A 58 25.66 4.21 -3.78
CA ASP A 58 26.33 5.51 -3.85
C ASP A 58 26.33 6.01 -5.29
N VAL A 59 25.66 7.11 -5.54
CA VAL A 59 25.58 7.72 -6.87
C VAL A 59 26.11 9.14 -6.78
N ASP A 60 27.39 9.32 -7.12
CA ASP A 60 28.12 10.59 -7.04
C ASP A 60 28.06 11.27 -5.65
N GLY A 61 28.20 10.47 -4.60
CA GLY A 61 28.18 10.93 -3.21
C GLY A 61 26.76 11.03 -2.60
N GLU A 62 25.72 10.84 -3.39
CA GLU A 62 24.34 10.72 -2.91
C GLU A 62 24.03 9.25 -2.60
N LYS A 63 23.32 8.99 -1.49
CA LYS A 63 22.96 7.65 -1.05
C LYS A 63 21.52 7.36 -1.40
N LEU A 64 21.27 6.17 -1.97
CA LEU A 64 19.94 5.68 -2.30
C LEU A 64 19.72 4.37 -1.57
N LEU A 65 18.72 4.30 -0.71
CA LEU A 65 18.26 3.03 -0.12
C LEU A 65 17.18 2.45 -1.02
N VAL A 66 17.41 1.27 -1.55
CA VAL A 66 16.57 0.62 -2.56
C VAL A 66 16.32 -0.83 -2.22
N GLY A 67 15.23 -1.39 -2.74
CA GLY A 67 14.92 -2.81 -2.58
C GLY A 67 14.02 -3.34 -3.69
N ILE A 68 14.27 -4.57 -4.12
CA ILE A 68 13.42 -5.25 -5.11
C ILE A 68 12.02 -5.49 -4.55
N ARG A 69 11.02 -5.39 -5.40
CA ARG A 69 9.62 -5.72 -5.12
C ARG A 69 8.99 -6.38 -6.35
N PHE A 70 7.85 -7.03 -6.13
CA PHE A 70 7.10 -7.69 -7.20
C PHE A 70 5.64 -7.24 -7.12
N LYS A 71 5.11 -6.72 -8.23
CA LYS A 71 3.76 -6.15 -8.29
C LYS A 71 2.73 -7.26 -8.07
N GLY A 72 1.94 -7.14 -7.01
CA GLY A 72 1.00 -8.19 -6.61
C GLY A 72 1.66 -9.52 -6.19
N GLY A 73 2.96 -9.54 -5.86
CA GLY A 73 3.71 -10.77 -5.58
C GLY A 73 4.08 -11.58 -6.83
N ASP A 74 3.79 -11.06 -8.03
CA ASP A 74 4.11 -11.71 -9.30
C ASP A 74 5.57 -11.46 -9.68
N VAL A 75 6.38 -12.53 -9.64
CA VAL A 75 7.82 -12.47 -9.98
C VAL A 75 8.11 -12.08 -11.44
N ALA A 76 7.13 -12.16 -12.33
CA ALA A 76 7.24 -11.68 -13.70
C ALA A 76 7.09 -10.15 -13.82
N ARG A 77 6.74 -9.47 -12.73
CA ARG A 77 6.51 -8.00 -12.68
C ARG A 77 7.38 -7.34 -11.62
N PRO A 78 8.71 -7.44 -11.72
CA PRO A 78 9.64 -6.87 -10.76
C PRO A 78 9.74 -5.36 -10.92
N PHE A 79 9.88 -4.66 -9.79
CA PHE A 79 10.23 -3.24 -9.76
C PHE A 79 11.14 -2.96 -8.57
N VAL A 80 11.88 -1.86 -8.62
CA VAL A 80 12.70 -1.44 -7.49
C VAL A 80 12.01 -0.32 -6.73
N ASP A 81 11.88 -0.47 -5.42
CA ASP A 81 11.35 0.57 -4.53
C ASP A 81 12.51 1.48 -4.10
N LEU A 82 12.48 2.76 -4.48
CA LEU A 82 13.36 3.78 -3.90
C LEU A 82 12.79 4.19 -2.55
N ILE A 83 13.36 3.61 -1.50
CA ILE A 83 12.84 3.68 -0.13
C ILE A 83 13.19 5.02 0.53
N ALA A 84 14.47 5.44 0.38
CA ALA A 84 14.99 6.68 0.91
C ALA A 84 16.20 7.15 0.10
N TRP A 85 16.53 8.45 0.19
CA TRP A 85 17.66 9.01 -0.54
C TRP A 85 18.26 10.21 0.17
N THR A 86 19.44 10.65 -0.30
CA THR A 86 20.05 11.92 0.07
C THR A 86 20.14 12.82 -1.16
N GLY A 87 20.12 14.13 -0.97
CA GLY A 87 20.22 15.09 -2.08
C GLY A 87 18.95 15.23 -2.90
N GLU A 88 19.08 15.79 -4.09
CA GLU A 88 17.94 16.05 -4.99
C GLU A 88 17.84 14.97 -6.07
N PRO A 89 16.62 14.47 -6.37
CA PRO A 89 16.39 13.44 -7.38
C PRO A 89 16.98 13.79 -8.75
N ARG A 90 17.73 12.86 -9.37
CA ARG A 90 18.44 13.07 -10.66
C ARG A 90 18.23 11.90 -11.61
N PRO A 91 18.19 12.12 -12.93
CA PRO A 91 17.96 11.05 -13.92
C PRO A 91 18.91 9.85 -13.77
N ARG A 92 20.19 10.10 -13.44
CA ARG A 92 21.20 9.03 -13.26
C ARG A 92 20.87 8.05 -12.13
N TRP A 93 20.04 8.42 -11.14
CA TRP A 93 19.64 7.47 -10.09
C TRP A 93 18.88 6.29 -10.69
N VAL A 94 18.00 6.55 -11.64
CA VAL A 94 17.22 5.51 -12.33
C VAL A 94 18.16 4.52 -13.05
N ILE A 95 19.20 5.02 -13.69
CA ILE A 95 20.22 4.21 -14.38
C ILE A 95 20.97 3.34 -13.37
N ALA A 96 21.49 3.94 -12.29
CA ALA A 96 22.24 3.23 -11.26
C ALA A 96 21.40 2.14 -10.57
N ILE A 97 20.10 2.44 -10.32
CA ILE A 97 19.16 1.46 -9.75
C ILE A 97 18.93 0.30 -10.73
N GLN A 98 18.74 0.59 -12.02
CA GLN A 98 18.56 -0.44 -13.05
C GLN A 98 19.78 -1.36 -13.14
N GLU A 99 20.98 -0.79 -13.13
CA GLU A 99 22.24 -1.56 -13.16
C GLU A 99 22.38 -2.46 -11.94
N ALA A 100 22.09 -1.95 -10.73
CA ALA A 100 22.20 -2.70 -9.48
C ALA A 100 21.24 -3.89 -9.39
N PHE A 101 20.10 -3.83 -10.07
CA PHE A 101 19.05 -4.86 -10.04
C PHE A 101 18.85 -5.56 -11.40
N THR A 102 19.82 -5.48 -12.30
CA THR A 102 19.76 -6.07 -13.66
C THR A 102 19.34 -7.56 -13.64
N GLN A 103 19.77 -8.33 -12.62
CA GLN A 103 19.45 -9.75 -12.50
C GLN A 103 17.94 -10.05 -12.33
N PHE A 104 17.15 -9.06 -11.90
CA PHE A 104 15.70 -9.17 -11.77
C PHE A 104 14.97 -8.65 -13.01
N ALA A 105 15.66 -7.96 -13.93
CA ALA A 105 15.07 -7.26 -15.08
C ALA A 105 13.88 -6.36 -14.68
N PRO A 106 14.04 -5.42 -13.72
CA PRO A 106 12.92 -4.62 -13.23
C PRO A 106 12.32 -3.76 -14.33
N GLU A 107 10.99 -3.65 -14.34
CA GLU A 107 10.23 -2.85 -15.32
C GLU A 107 10.20 -1.36 -14.97
N ALA A 108 10.31 -1.04 -13.67
CA ALA A 108 10.19 0.32 -13.17
C ALA A 108 10.95 0.55 -11.86
N VAL A 109 11.17 1.82 -11.54
CA VAL A 109 11.48 2.29 -10.18
C VAL A 109 10.23 2.90 -9.58
N ARG A 110 9.83 2.45 -8.38
CA ARG A 110 8.77 3.09 -7.62
C ARG A 110 9.36 4.20 -6.77
N PHE A 111 8.77 5.40 -6.91
CA PHE A 111 9.21 6.59 -6.22
C PHE A 111 8.04 7.23 -5.46
N ARG A 112 8.25 7.54 -4.18
CA ARG A 112 7.23 8.17 -3.33
C ARG A 112 7.46 9.67 -3.30
N TRP A 113 6.38 10.43 -3.49
CA TRP A 113 6.45 11.88 -3.61
C TRP A 113 5.33 12.55 -2.84
N SER A 114 5.69 13.34 -1.83
CA SER A 114 4.73 14.07 -0.97
C SER A 114 4.49 15.51 -1.41
N LYS A 115 5.29 16.02 -2.38
CA LYS A 115 5.17 17.41 -2.85
C LYS A 115 3.99 17.55 -3.82
N GLU A 116 3.37 18.73 -3.85
CA GLU A 116 2.29 19.06 -4.79
C GLU A 116 2.77 19.11 -6.26
N SER A 117 4.06 19.42 -6.49
CA SER A 117 4.65 19.39 -7.82
C SER A 117 4.85 17.97 -8.35
N ALA A 118 4.82 17.78 -9.66
CA ALA A 118 5.18 16.51 -10.28
C ALA A 118 6.64 16.12 -9.94
N PRO A 119 6.95 14.81 -9.84
CA PRO A 119 8.33 14.36 -9.66
C PRO A 119 9.19 14.72 -10.87
N PRO A 120 10.53 14.77 -10.73
CA PRO A 120 11.43 15.21 -11.79
C PRO A 120 11.55 14.23 -12.97
N TRP A 121 10.89 13.08 -12.90
CA TRP A 121 10.90 12.05 -13.93
C TRP A 121 9.52 11.85 -14.55
N LYS A 122 9.50 11.43 -15.81
CA LYS A 122 8.26 10.97 -16.44
C LYS A 122 7.89 9.61 -15.87
N GLY A 123 6.65 9.47 -15.44
CA GLY A 123 6.15 8.24 -14.87
C GLY A 123 4.64 8.21 -14.80
N GLU A 124 4.11 7.12 -14.32
CA GLU A 124 2.69 6.89 -14.10
C GLU A 124 2.40 6.82 -12.60
N VAL A 125 1.23 7.28 -12.21
CA VAL A 125 0.80 7.13 -10.81
C VAL A 125 0.46 5.67 -10.56
N ASP A 126 1.22 5.03 -9.65
CA ASP A 126 0.93 3.69 -9.15
C ASP A 126 -0.21 3.75 -8.12
N GLN A 127 0.02 4.49 -7.04
CA GLN A 127 -0.93 4.60 -5.93
C GLN A 127 -0.93 6.00 -5.32
N TYR A 128 -2.05 6.33 -4.68
CA TYR A 128 -2.13 7.43 -3.73
C TYR A 128 -2.22 6.87 -2.31
N LEU A 129 -1.48 7.43 -1.39
CA LEU A 129 -1.72 7.22 0.03
C LEU A 129 -2.75 8.25 0.49
N PHE A 130 -3.91 7.77 0.91
CA PHE A 130 -4.98 8.58 1.48
C PHE A 130 -4.95 8.50 3.00
N ALA A 131 -5.05 9.64 3.67
CA ALA A 131 -5.10 9.72 5.12
C ALA A 131 -6.09 10.79 5.60
N GLY A 132 -6.65 10.57 6.79
CA GLY A 132 -7.57 11.49 7.47
C GLY A 132 -7.84 11.03 8.89
N LEU A 133 -8.57 11.81 9.66
CA LEU A 133 -8.90 11.45 11.03
C LEU A 133 -10.21 10.66 11.10
N ALA A 134 -10.28 9.71 12.02
CA ALA A 134 -11.49 8.93 12.26
C ALA A 134 -12.64 9.85 12.66
N ALA A 135 -13.63 9.96 11.77
CA ALA A 135 -14.85 10.72 11.96
C ALA A 135 -15.97 10.01 11.18
N GLY A 136 -16.61 9.05 11.81
CA GLY A 136 -17.62 8.22 11.16
C GLY A 136 -19.03 8.54 11.62
N THR A 137 -20.01 8.11 10.83
CA THR A 137 -21.43 8.15 11.17
C THR A 137 -22.04 6.75 11.02
N LEU A 138 -23.04 6.47 11.85
CA LEU A 138 -23.79 5.21 11.73
C LEU A 138 -24.63 5.20 10.46
N HIS A 139 -24.60 4.09 9.76
CA HIS A 139 -25.42 3.84 8.58
C HIS A 139 -26.29 2.61 8.80
N ALA A 140 -27.60 2.73 8.58
CA ALA A 140 -28.56 1.64 8.80
C ALA A 140 -28.29 0.40 7.91
N SER A 141 -27.61 0.60 6.76
CA SER A 141 -27.27 -0.48 5.82
C SER A 141 -25.97 -1.22 6.16
N VAL A 142 -25.28 -0.85 7.26
CA VAL A 142 -23.98 -1.38 7.64
C VAL A 142 -24.00 -1.81 9.10
N SER A 143 -23.50 -2.98 9.38
CA SER A 143 -23.39 -3.54 10.72
C SER A 143 -21.98 -4.07 11.02
N PRO A 144 -21.56 -4.12 12.30
CA PRO A 144 -20.37 -4.85 12.69
C PRO A 144 -20.46 -6.31 12.27
N ALA A 145 -19.39 -6.85 11.71
CA ALA A 145 -19.32 -8.30 11.47
C ALA A 145 -19.31 -9.04 12.82
N ARG A 146 -20.09 -10.08 12.91
CA ARG A 146 -20.15 -10.97 14.10
C ARG A 146 -19.20 -12.15 13.95
N ASP A 147 -19.02 -12.62 12.74
CA ASP A 147 -18.21 -13.76 12.33
C ASP A 147 -17.73 -13.57 10.90
N LEU A 148 -17.18 -14.60 10.30
CA LEU A 148 -16.71 -14.64 8.92
C LEU A 148 -17.56 -15.55 8.02
N SER A 149 -18.82 -15.79 8.35
CA SER A 149 -19.72 -16.67 7.57
C SER A 149 -19.90 -16.18 6.14
N TRP A 150 -19.73 -14.90 5.88
CA TRP A 150 -19.78 -14.24 4.56
C TRP A 150 -18.47 -14.39 3.75
N PHE A 151 -17.40 -14.97 4.31
CA PHE A 151 -16.08 -14.96 3.66
C PHE A 151 -16.06 -15.69 2.31
N ASP A 152 -16.77 -16.80 2.18
CA ASP A 152 -16.82 -17.55 0.92
C ASP A 152 -17.54 -16.74 -0.18
N GLU A 153 -18.65 -16.06 0.17
CA GLU A 153 -19.36 -15.16 -0.75
C GLU A 153 -18.47 -13.97 -1.19
N PHE A 154 -17.77 -13.37 -0.23
CA PHE A 154 -16.79 -12.32 -0.52
C PHE A 154 -15.70 -12.81 -1.48
N SER A 155 -15.07 -13.95 -1.19
CA SER A 155 -13.97 -14.49 -1.98
C SER A 155 -14.42 -14.79 -3.42
N GLN A 156 -15.60 -15.38 -3.60
CA GLN A 156 -16.17 -15.67 -4.92
C GLN A 156 -16.52 -14.39 -5.69
N ALA A 157 -17.15 -13.42 -5.02
CA ALA A 157 -17.51 -12.14 -5.64
C ALA A 157 -16.27 -11.32 -6.01
N PHE A 158 -15.23 -11.34 -5.16
CA PHE A 158 -13.97 -10.67 -5.42
C PHE A 158 -13.24 -11.28 -6.61
N GLU A 159 -13.13 -12.63 -6.68
CA GLU A 159 -12.48 -13.30 -7.80
C GLU A 159 -13.21 -13.06 -9.12
N LYS A 160 -14.54 -13.10 -9.11
CA LYS A 160 -15.36 -12.73 -10.28
C LYS A 160 -15.09 -11.29 -10.71
N TRP A 161 -15.05 -10.34 -9.76
CA TRP A 161 -14.72 -8.95 -10.05
C TRP A 161 -13.28 -8.82 -10.60
N ARG A 162 -12.34 -9.54 -10.01
CA ARG A 162 -10.93 -9.54 -10.41
C ARG A 162 -10.71 -9.95 -11.86
N THR A 163 -11.44 -10.95 -12.33
CA THR A 163 -11.35 -11.44 -13.72
C THR A 163 -12.03 -10.51 -14.73
N THR A 164 -12.91 -9.61 -14.31
CA THR A 164 -13.70 -8.73 -15.19
C THR A 164 -13.31 -7.25 -15.11
N SER A 165 -12.64 -6.84 -14.04
CA SER A 165 -12.24 -5.45 -13.83
C SER A 165 -10.86 -5.17 -14.42
N PRO A 166 -10.64 -4.01 -15.07
CA PRO A 166 -9.30 -3.57 -15.47
C PRO A 166 -8.32 -3.46 -14.29
N LEU A 167 -8.83 -3.19 -13.08
CA LEU A 167 -8.04 -3.11 -11.84
C LEU A 167 -7.71 -4.48 -11.27
N GLY A 168 -8.39 -5.53 -11.70
CA GLY A 168 -8.32 -6.86 -11.09
C GLY A 168 -6.91 -7.45 -10.99
N PRO A 169 -6.06 -7.35 -12.03
CA PRO A 169 -4.67 -7.83 -11.95
C PRO A 169 -3.80 -7.14 -10.90
N GLU A 170 -4.20 -5.94 -10.47
CA GLU A 170 -3.42 -5.09 -9.58
C GLU A 170 -3.87 -5.17 -8.11
N VAL A 171 -5.03 -5.78 -7.85
CA VAL A 171 -5.66 -5.78 -6.53
C VAL A 171 -5.86 -7.22 -6.04
N TRP A 172 -5.44 -7.47 -4.81
CA TRP A 172 -5.57 -8.76 -4.14
C TRP A 172 -6.45 -8.62 -2.91
N PRO A 173 -7.34 -9.58 -2.65
CA PRO A 173 -8.17 -9.55 -1.47
C PRO A 173 -7.33 -9.81 -0.22
N SER A 174 -7.78 -9.27 0.90
CA SER A 174 -7.27 -9.66 2.21
C SER A 174 -7.50 -11.15 2.43
N ASN A 175 -6.48 -11.83 2.95
CA ASN A 175 -6.59 -13.24 3.28
C ASN A 175 -7.42 -13.46 4.55
N LEU A 176 -7.84 -14.72 4.76
CA LEU A 176 -8.68 -15.10 5.89
C LEU A 176 -8.04 -14.77 7.25
N ASP A 177 -6.71 -14.93 7.38
CA ASP A 177 -6.03 -14.71 8.66
C ASP A 177 -5.93 -13.24 9.02
N ASP A 178 -5.77 -12.36 8.05
CA ASP A 178 -5.81 -10.91 8.29
C ASP A 178 -7.23 -10.46 8.65
N LEU A 179 -8.25 -10.99 7.98
CA LEU A 179 -9.65 -10.72 8.35
C LEU A 179 -10.01 -11.28 9.74
N LYS A 180 -9.48 -12.45 10.16
CA LYS A 180 -9.61 -12.93 11.54
C LYS A 180 -9.02 -11.96 12.57
N LYS A 181 -7.85 -11.37 12.26
CA LYS A 181 -7.24 -10.33 13.11
C LYS A 181 -8.16 -9.11 13.22
N CYS A 182 -8.67 -8.61 12.10
CA CYS A 182 -9.62 -7.49 12.09
C CYS A 182 -10.88 -7.80 12.90
N LEU A 183 -11.46 -9.00 12.74
CA LEU A 183 -12.66 -9.43 13.45
C LEU A 183 -12.43 -9.51 14.96
N LYS A 184 -11.30 -10.12 15.38
CA LYS A 184 -10.92 -10.24 16.79
C LYS A 184 -10.93 -8.90 17.53
N HIS A 185 -10.58 -7.82 16.83
CA HIS A 185 -10.56 -6.47 17.37
C HIS A 185 -11.85 -5.67 17.11
N GLY A 186 -12.84 -6.27 16.44
CA GLY A 186 -14.11 -5.62 16.11
C GLY A 186 -14.01 -4.59 14.99
N HIS A 187 -13.00 -4.68 14.14
CA HIS A 187 -12.69 -3.71 13.09
C HIS A 187 -13.05 -4.23 11.69
N ILE A 188 -14.20 -4.90 11.59
CA ILE A 188 -14.86 -5.23 10.33
C ILE A 188 -16.31 -4.77 10.40
N VAL A 189 -16.75 -4.14 9.33
CA VAL A 189 -18.17 -3.86 9.09
C VAL A 189 -18.59 -4.50 7.78
N VAL A 190 -19.85 -4.93 7.72
CA VAL A 190 -20.44 -5.56 6.54
C VAL A 190 -21.74 -4.89 6.15
N ALA A 191 -22.04 -4.89 4.86
CA ALA A 191 -23.34 -4.54 4.31
C ALA A 191 -24.00 -5.81 3.80
N THR A 192 -25.27 -6.02 4.17
CA THR A 192 -26.09 -7.15 3.70
C THR A 192 -27.48 -6.69 3.28
N GLU A 193 -28.14 -7.49 2.45
CA GLU A 193 -29.56 -7.34 2.09
C GLU A 193 -30.25 -8.67 2.34
N GLY A 194 -30.96 -8.77 3.49
CA GLY A 194 -31.28 -10.07 4.07
C GLY A 194 -30.01 -10.83 4.41
N ASP A 195 -29.92 -12.08 3.93
CA ASP A 195 -28.73 -12.93 4.14
C ASP A 195 -27.65 -12.72 3.06
N LYS A 196 -27.92 -11.93 2.02
CA LYS A 196 -26.98 -11.72 0.91
C LYS A 196 -25.89 -10.74 1.29
N PHE A 197 -24.64 -11.13 1.11
CA PHE A 197 -23.48 -10.26 1.25
C PHE A 197 -23.41 -9.20 0.15
N LEU A 198 -23.22 -7.93 0.50
CA LEU A 198 -23.09 -6.81 -0.44
C LEU A 198 -21.73 -6.12 -0.38
N GLY A 199 -21.00 -6.25 0.72
CA GLY A 199 -19.67 -5.64 0.84
C GLY A 199 -19.15 -5.60 2.27
N LEU A 200 -17.88 -5.22 2.39
CA LEU A 200 -17.22 -5.04 3.68
C LEU A 200 -16.22 -3.89 3.66
N ALA A 201 -15.88 -3.42 4.86
CA ALA A 201 -14.65 -2.66 5.10
C ALA A 201 -13.99 -3.17 6.38
N ALA A 202 -12.65 -3.28 6.35
CA ALA A 202 -11.85 -3.78 7.46
C ALA A 202 -10.57 -2.97 7.63
N CYS A 203 -10.10 -2.83 8.88
CA CYS A 203 -8.83 -2.16 9.16
C CYS A 203 -8.07 -2.83 10.31
N LEU A 204 -6.77 -2.58 10.33
CA LEU A 204 -5.87 -2.94 11.42
C LEU A 204 -5.00 -1.76 11.81
N TRP A 205 -4.59 -1.71 13.08
CA TRP A 205 -3.57 -0.77 13.52
C TRP A 205 -2.22 -1.14 12.91
N GLN A 206 -1.61 -0.21 12.21
CA GLN A 206 -0.33 -0.40 11.53
C GLN A 206 0.58 0.80 11.72
N THR A 207 1.88 0.54 11.66
CA THR A 207 2.92 1.57 11.66
C THR A 207 3.74 1.45 10.38
N GLU A 208 3.74 2.49 9.57
CA GLU A 208 4.46 2.55 8.30
C GLU A 208 5.00 3.96 8.08
N ARG A 209 6.31 4.10 7.80
CA ARG A 209 6.97 5.38 7.44
C ARG A 209 6.58 6.59 8.33
N GLY A 210 6.46 6.39 9.63
CA GLY A 210 6.05 7.45 10.55
C GLY A 210 4.54 7.64 10.68
N PHE A 211 3.72 6.99 9.85
CA PHE A 211 2.29 6.84 10.13
C PHE A 211 2.08 5.79 11.21
N GLU A 212 1.23 6.09 12.14
CA GLU A 212 0.72 5.12 13.09
C GLU A 212 -0.78 5.33 13.21
N GLY A 213 -1.54 4.32 12.84
CA GLY A 213 -2.99 4.43 12.80
C GLY A 213 -3.67 3.23 12.14
N TRP A 214 -4.94 3.40 11.86
CA TRP A 214 -5.81 2.37 11.29
C TRP A 214 -5.64 2.30 9.77
N MET A 215 -4.92 1.29 9.30
CA MET A 215 -4.80 1.03 7.86
C MET A 215 -6.03 0.29 7.37
N ILE A 216 -6.70 0.84 6.35
CA ILE A 216 -7.75 0.13 5.61
C ILE A 216 -7.09 -1.06 4.91
N MET A 217 -7.42 -2.26 5.37
CA MET A 217 -6.90 -3.53 4.83
C MET A 217 -7.74 -4.01 3.66
N GLU A 218 -9.05 -3.83 3.77
CA GLU A 218 -10.01 -4.26 2.76
C GLU A 218 -11.16 -3.28 2.65
N GLU A 219 -11.60 -3.03 1.43
CA GLU A 219 -12.84 -2.35 1.10
C GLU A 219 -13.37 -2.92 -0.21
N PHE A 220 -14.46 -3.64 -0.12
CA PHE A 220 -15.09 -4.25 -1.28
C PHE A 220 -16.61 -4.09 -1.25
N VAL A 221 -17.19 -3.77 -2.41
CA VAL A 221 -18.64 -3.78 -2.67
C VAL A 221 -18.86 -4.63 -3.91
N VAL A 222 -19.74 -5.61 -3.80
CA VAL A 222 -20.09 -6.48 -4.94
C VAL A 222 -20.54 -5.64 -6.14
N PRO A 223 -20.16 -6.00 -7.38
CA PRO A 223 -20.46 -5.19 -8.58
C PRO A 223 -21.92 -4.77 -8.70
N GLU A 224 -22.84 -5.66 -8.37
CA GLU A 224 -24.28 -5.44 -8.46
C GLU A 224 -24.83 -4.40 -7.45
N ALA A 225 -24.05 -4.11 -6.41
CA ALA A 225 -24.41 -3.14 -5.37
C ALA A 225 -23.59 -1.84 -5.45
N GLN A 226 -22.67 -1.73 -6.42
CA GLN A 226 -21.90 -0.50 -6.64
C GLN A 226 -22.82 0.65 -7.10
N GLY A 227 -22.35 1.89 -6.90
CA GLY A 227 -23.16 3.09 -7.22
C GLY A 227 -24.27 3.42 -6.21
N ARG A 228 -24.57 2.56 -5.23
CA ARG A 228 -25.59 2.74 -4.18
C ARG A 228 -25.09 3.48 -2.93
N GLY A 229 -23.85 3.98 -2.93
CA GLY A 229 -23.23 4.67 -1.79
C GLY A 229 -22.69 3.75 -0.69
N LEU A 230 -22.73 2.42 -0.89
CA LEU A 230 -22.32 1.44 0.13
C LEU A 230 -20.85 1.55 0.53
N GLY A 231 -19.92 1.84 -0.39
CA GLY A 231 -18.52 2.04 -0.03
C GLY A 231 -18.34 3.17 0.99
N THR A 232 -19.01 4.32 0.77
CA THR A 232 -18.99 5.42 1.74
C THR A 232 -19.62 5.01 3.07
N ALA A 233 -20.77 4.31 3.05
CA ALA A 233 -21.43 3.82 4.25
C ALA A 233 -20.55 2.84 5.05
N LEU A 234 -19.85 1.92 4.36
CA LEU A 234 -18.93 0.97 4.96
C LEU A 234 -17.74 1.68 5.62
N GLN A 235 -17.06 2.60 4.92
CA GLN A 235 -15.96 3.35 5.52
C GLN A 235 -16.43 4.18 6.72
N GLN A 236 -17.54 4.89 6.62
CA GLN A 236 -18.08 5.68 7.72
C GLN A 236 -18.48 4.80 8.91
N GLY A 237 -19.13 3.67 8.66
CA GLY A 237 -19.49 2.70 9.69
C GLY A 237 -18.26 2.10 10.36
N LEU A 238 -17.18 1.83 9.62
CA LEU A 238 -15.90 1.39 10.17
C LEU A 238 -15.26 2.49 11.03
N MET A 239 -15.14 3.71 10.51
CA MET A 239 -14.53 4.84 11.22
C MET A 239 -15.28 5.24 12.48
N GLN A 240 -16.60 5.03 12.54
CA GLN A 240 -17.43 5.23 13.74
C GLN A 240 -17.02 4.30 14.89
N ARG A 241 -16.40 3.16 14.60
CA ARG A 241 -15.97 2.16 15.59
C ARG A 241 -14.55 2.41 16.12
N LEU A 242 -13.83 3.32 15.50
CA LEU A 242 -12.46 3.69 15.86
C LEU A 242 -12.47 4.83 16.89
N PRO A 243 -11.43 4.97 17.71
CA PRO A 243 -11.28 6.14 18.55
C PRO A 243 -11.33 7.41 17.70
N GLN A 244 -12.13 8.38 18.13
CA GLN A 244 -12.30 9.67 17.44
C GLN A 244 -10.96 10.40 17.37
N GLY A 245 -10.62 10.88 16.19
CA GLY A 245 -9.38 11.63 15.96
C GLY A 245 -8.15 10.75 15.69
N ASP A 246 -8.27 9.41 15.77
CA ASP A 246 -7.19 8.54 15.33
C ASP A 246 -6.98 8.66 13.81
N LEU A 247 -5.74 8.46 13.37
CA LEU A 247 -5.40 8.44 11.97
C LEU A 247 -5.97 7.19 11.28
N VAL A 248 -6.66 7.40 10.16
CA VAL A 248 -7.12 6.35 9.24
C VAL A 248 -6.43 6.56 7.90
N TRP A 249 -5.76 5.55 7.39
CA TRP A 249 -4.99 5.64 6.16
C TRP A 249 -5.08 4.36 5.31
N GLY A 250 -4.60 4.44 4.08
CA GLY A 250 -4.51 3.31 3.16
C GLY A 250 -4.12 3.76 1.77
N THR A 251 -3.56 2.85 0.99
CA THR A 251 -3.20 3.11 -0.39
C THR A 251 -4.35 2.78 -1.34
N ILE A 252 -4.47 3.55 -2.41
CA ILE A 252 -5.50 3.38 -3.44
C ILE A 252 -4.81 3.46 -4.80
N GLN A 253 -5.03 2.50 -5.67
CA GLN A 253 -4.51 2.49 -7.03
C GLN A 253 -4.83 3.79 -7.77
N GLY A 254 -3.89 4.27 -8.60
CA GLY A 254 -3.98 5.56 -9.28
C GLY A 254 -5.21 5.70 -10.17
N ASP A 255 -5.68 4.62 -10.75
CA ASP A 255 -6.84 4.55 -11.63
C ASP A 255 -8.14 4.11 -10.93
N ASN A 256 -8.09 3.74 -9.62
CA ASN A 256 -9.28 3.41 -8.83
C ASN A 256 -10.02 4.66 -8.34
N VAL A 257 -10.61 5.40 -9.30
CA VAL A 257 -11.34 6.65 -9.04
C VAL A 257 -12.53 6.45 -8.09
N ALA A 258 -13.14 5.26 -8.08
CA ALA A 258 -14.26 4.97 -7.19
C ALA A 258 -13.83 4.98 -5.72
N SER A 259 -12.76 4.26 -5.37
CA SER A 259 -12.22 4.22 -4.01
C SER A 259 -11.65 5.58 -3.60
N GLN A 260 -11.00 6.33 -4.50
CA GLN A 260 -10.53 7.69 -4.22
C GLN A 260 -11.69 8.63 -3.83
N LYS A 261 -12.80 8.59 -4.59
CA LYS A 261 -14.01 9.37 -4.28
C LYS A 261 -14.63 8.95 -2.94
N THR A 262 -14.64 7.66 -2.64
CA THR A 262 -15.14 7.14 -1.36
C THR A 262 -14.26 7.63 -0.21
N ALA A 263 -12.95 7.51 -0.31
CA ALA A 263 -12.01 8.01 0.68
C ALA A 263 -12.19 9.53 0.93
N ALA A 264 -12.32 10.32 -0.13
CA ALA A 264 -12.52 11.77 -0.03
C ALA A 264 -13.86 12.14 0.68
N ARG A 265 -14.95 11.42 0.38
CA ARG A 265 -16.25 11.61 1.07
C ARG A 265 -16.19 11.25 2.55
N CYS A 266 -15.28 10.36 2.92
CA CYS A 266 -15.02 9.99 4.32
C CYS A 266 -13.95 10.87 5.00
N GLY A 267 -13.58 12.02 4.41
CA GLY A 267 -12.64 12.98 5.00
C GLY A 267 -11.17 12.59 4.86
N ARG A 268 -10.84 11.53 4.12
CA ARG A 268 -9.45 11.19 3.78
C ARG A 268 -9.02 11.94 2.53
N ARG A 269 -7.76 12.39 2.49
CA ARG A 269 -7.19 13.11 1.34
C ARG A 269 -5.87 12.46 0.91
N PRO A 270 -5.45 12.60 -0.36
CA PRO A 270 -4.13 12.14 -0.78
C PRO A 270 -3.06 12.97 -0.06
N VAL A 271 -2.11 12.29 0.56
CA VAL A 271 -1.00 12.89 1.31
C VAL A 271 0.36 12.52 0.73
N GLU A 272 0.40 11.48 -0.09
CA GLU A 272 1.57 11.03 -0.81
C GLU A 272 1.13 10.35 -2.11
N THR A 273 1.92 10.51 -3.17
CA THR A 273 1.72 9.85 -4.45
C THR A 273 2.90 8.93 -4.73
N TRP A 274 2.62 7.70 -5.11
CA TRP A 274 3.61 6.73 -5.54
C TRP A 274 3.63 6.68 -7.06
N TRP A 275 4.82 6.78 -7.63
CA TRP A 275 5.02 6.83 -9.07
C TRP A 275 5.82 5.64 -9.53
N PHE A 276 5.44 5.03 -10.63
CA PHE A 276 6.31 4.15 -11.40
C PHE A 276 7.03 4.95 -12.48
N ILE A 277 8.35 4.90 -12.44
CA ILE A 277 9.24 5.46 -13.45
C ILE A 277 9.71 4.29 -14.31
N PRO A 278 9.25 4.15 -15.58
CA PRO A 278 9.62 3.04 -16.43
C PRO A 278 11.13 2.94 -16.63
N LEU A 279 11.67 1.72 -16.60
CA LEU A 279 13.04 1.41 -16.98
C LEU A 279 13.08 0.94 -18.42
N GLY A 280 14.04 1.43 -19.22
CA GLY A 280 14.24 0.98 -20.60
C GLY A 280 13.43 1.67 -21.70
N ALA A 281 12.71 2.75 -21.40
CA ALA A 281 12.18 3.66 -22.42
C ALA A 281 13.19 4.79 -22.65
N SER A 282 14.28 4.48 -23.37
CA SER A 282 15.21 5.49 -23.93
C SER A 282 14.81 5.85 -25.35
#